data_2aa1e89e0e73d14074a389fba1cb1771
#
_entry.id   2aa1e89e0e73d14074a389fba1cb1771
#
_cell.length_a   1.000
_cell.length_b   1.000
_cell.length_c   1.000
_cell.angle_alpha   90.00
_cell.angle_beta   90.00
_cell.angle_gamma   90.00
#
_symmetry.space_group_name_H-M   'P 1'
#
loop_
_entity.id
_entity.type
_entity.pdbx_description
1 polymer ?
#
loop_
_entity_poly.entity_id
_entity_poly.type
_entity_poly.pdbx_seq_one_letter_code
_entity_poly.pdbx_strand_id
1 'polypeptide(L)'
;MKTFLKKTIALACFAMLMPLSLLAQDVLKVHGIVTDPSGEPLIGVNVKAGSSSVGAVTDLDGKYSIEVSPKSTLTFSYVGFETVVESVKNRRQMDVTMKESSDVLNEVVVIGYGTMDKKELTSAISHVSEKDFLTISSPDVSMMIQGKVSGVSITNTAVGDPNNQASIQIRGVSSRAAGNGPLIVIDGVPGGNLTNINPNDIASFDVLKDGAASAIYGTRGSNGVILVTTKKGSKDGRTHASYSTSYTWNTMVKDLKMMNAQDFRDVRLGWGDSGVDLGGNVDWLDAVSRTGTTMQHTLTLSGGNDKSNYRVSADYRDAKGID
;
A
#
# COMPACT_ATOMS: atom_id res chain seq x y z
N MET A 1 -64.62 4.03 -20.40
CA MET A 1 -63.27 3.49 -20.18
C MET A 1 -62.14 4.54 -20.31
N LYS A 2 -62.15 5.39 -21.33
CA LYS A 2 -61.10 6.44 -21.55
C LYS A 2 -61.07 7.55 -20.49
N THR A 3 -62.17 7.88 -19.83
CA THR A 3 -62.21 8.93 -18.79
C THR A 3 -61.76 8.44 -17.42
N PHE A 4 -61.88 7.16 -17.15
CA PHE A 4 -61.39 6.55 -15.89
C PHE A 4 -59.86 6.45 -15.91
N LEU A 5 -59.30 6.07 -17.04
CA LEU A 5 -57.85 5.96 -17.24
C LEU A 5 -57.12 7.30 -17.10
N LYS A 6 -57.75 8.40 -17.60
CA LYS A 6 -57.19 9.76 -17.44
C LYS A 6 -57.19 10.25 -15.99
N LYS A 7 -58.21 9.92 -15.21
CA LYS A 7 -58.27 10.28 -13.78
C LYS A 7 -57.28 9.49 -12.92
N THR A 8 -57.05 8.19 -13.23
CA THR A 8 -56.04 7.39 -12.54
C THR A 8 -54.63 7.84 -12.88
N ILE A 9 -54.33 8.22 -14.11
CA ILE A 9 -53.03 8.77 -14.50
C ILE A 9 -52.75 10.12 -13.83
N ALA A 10 -53.77 11.02 -13.80
CA ALA A 10 -53.64 12.29 -13.10
C ALA A 10 -53.44 12.17 -11.61
N LEU A 11 -54.08 11.19 -10.95
CA LEU A 11 -53.89 10.90 -9.51
C LEU A 11 -52.55 10.29 -9.25
N ALA A 12 -52.02 9.42 -10.12
CA ALA A 12 -50.68 8.85 -10.02
C ALA A 12 -49.57 9.91 -10.22
N CYS A 13 -49.75 10.84 -11.17
CA CYS A 13 -48.84 11.97 -11.35
C CYS A 13 -48.84 12.93 -10.16
N PHE A 14 -50.00 13.17 -9.55
CA PHE A 14 -50.12 14.02 -8.35
C PHE A 14 -49.49 13.38 -7.12
N ALA A 15 -49.60 12.06 -6.97
CA ALA A 15 -48.95 11.27 -5.89
C ALA A 15 -47.43 11.21 -6.04
N MET A 16 -46.88 11.29 -7.26
CA MET A 16 -45.46 11.26 -7.56
C MET A 16 -44.77 12.60 -7.36
N LEU A 17 -45.52 13.71 -7.27
CA LEU A 17 -45.03 15.06 -7.06
C LEU A 17 -44.93 15.47 -5.56
N MET A 18 -45.42 14.66 -4.61
CA MET A 18 -45.48 15.01 -3.23
C MET A 18 -44.22 14.69 -2.34
N PRO A 19 -43.20 13.92 -2.73
CA PRO A 19 -42.09 13.67 -1.80
C PRO A 19 -40.87 14.57 -1.95
N LEU A 20 -40.89 15.62 -2.82
CA LEU A 20 -39.66 16.42 -3.00
C LEU A 20 -39.43 17.53 -1.98
N SER A 21 -40.35 17.73 -1.04
CA SER A 21 -40.27 18.85 -0.06
C SER A 21 -39.73 18.43 1.32
N LEU A 22 -39.34 17.18 1.56
CA LEU A 22 -38.95 16.70 2.89
C LEU A 22 -37.43 16.50 3.08
N LEU A 23 -36.59 16.96 2.18
CA LEU A 23 -35.12 16.88 2.30
C LEU A 23 -34.49 18.26 2.52
N ALA A 24 -35.15 19.17 3.19
CA ALA A 24 -34.47 20.31 3.80
C ALA A 24 -33.67 19.76 4.98
N GLN A 25 -32.43 19.35 4.74
CA GLN A 25 -31.48 19.09 5.84
C GLN A 25 -31.24 20.43 6.53
N ASP A 26 -31.58 20.56 7.80
CA ASP A 26 -31.18 21.68 8.61
C ASP A 26 -29.66 21.80 8.56
N VAL A 27 -29.17 22.80 7.84
CA VAL A 27 -27.75 23.10 7.76
C VAL A 27 -27.44 24.20 8.77
N LEU A 28 -26.51 23.93 9.66
CA LEU A 28 -26.02 24.85 10.67
C LEU A 28 -24.63 25.34 10.28
N LYS A 29 -24.44 26.65 10.21
CA LYS A 29 -23.12 27.23 10.04
C LYS A 29 -22.42 27.28 11.39
N VAL A 30 -21.34 26.48 11.51
CA VAL A 30 -20.50 26.41 12.70
C VAL A 30 -19.20 27.16 12.42
N HIS A 31 -18.77 27.99 13.35
CA HIS A 31 -17.51 28.72 13.29
C HIS A 31 -16.79 28.67 14.64
N GLY A 32 -15.51 28.93 14.65
CA GLY A 32 -14.70 28.94 15.86
C GLY A 32 -13.24 29.18 15.58
N ILE A 33 -12.42 29.12 16.61
CA ILE A 33 -10.97 29.28 16.54
C ILE A 33 -10.32 28.00 17.03
N VAL A 34 -9.27 27.57 16.34
CA VAL A 34 -8.44 26.45 16.76
C VAL A 34 -7.10 26.98 17.26
N THR A 35 -6.77 26.62 18.50
CA THR A 35 -5.55 27.07 19.17
C THR A 35 -4.72 25.87 19.66
N ASP A 36 -3.46 26.13 19.96
CA ASP A 36 -2.61 25.23 20.72
C ASP A 36 -2.84 25.40 22.26
N PRO A 37 -2.18 24.62 23.13
CA PRO A 37 -2.30 24.75 24.58
C PRO A 37 -1.75 26.06 25.14
N SER A 38 -0.91 26.78 24.40
CA SER A 38 -0.39 28.12 24.77
C SER A 38 -1.34 29.24 24.37
N GLY A 39 -2.42 28.93 23.62
CA GLY A 39 -3.39 29.90 23.12
C GLY A 39 -3.01 30.50 21.76
N GLU A 40 -1.97 30.02 21.10
CA GLU A 40 -1.56 30.48 19.77
C GLU A 40 -2.48 29.89 18.69
N PRO A 41 -2.99 30.69 17.72
CA PRO A 41 -3.88 30.20 16.69
C PRO A 41 -3.17 29.25 15.71
N LEU A 42 -3.80 28.11 15.42
CA LEU A 42 -3.26 27.11 14.50
C LEU A 42 -3.78 27.33 13.08
N ILE A 43 -2.86 27.64 12.17
CA ILE A 43 -3.13 27.91 10.76
C ILE A 43 -3.08 26.59 9.97
N GLY A 44 -4.07 26.37 9.07
CA GLY A 44 -4.05 25.21 8.18
C GLY A 44 -4.58 23.92 8.81
N VAL A 45 -5.28 24.00 9.94
CA VAL A 45 -5.96 22.84 10.55
C VAL A 45 -7.09 22.38 9.62
N ASN A 46 -7.12 21.11 9.31
CA ASN A 46 -8.18 20.52 8.50
C ASN A 46 -9.37 20.16 9.40
N VAL A 47 -10.53 20.75 9.12
CA VAL A 47 -11.79 20.53 9.83
C VAL A 47 -12.75 19.78 8.92
N LYS A 48 -13.11 18.55 9.27
CA LYS A 48 -13.95 17.67 8.47
C LYS A 48 -15.23 17.28 9.21
N ALA A 49 -16.37 17.29 8.50
CA ALA A 49 -17.66 16.91 9.06
C ALA A 49 -17.94 15.42 8.89
N GLY A 50 -17.77 14.62 9.93
CA GLY A 50 -18.08 13.19 9.96
C GLY A 50 -17.52 12.41 8.77
N SER A 51 -18.36 11.58 8.15
CA SER A 51 -18.02 10.81 6.94
C SER A 51 -18.33 11.56 5.62
N SER A 52 -18.75 12.83 5.70
CA SER A 52 -19.06 13.63 4.51
C SER A 52 -17.80 14.21 3.87
N SER A 53 -17.89 14.59 2.59
CA SER A 53 -16.82 15.30 1.88
C SER A 53 -16.73 16.79 2.24
N VAL A 54 -17.58 17.29 3.15
CA VAL A 54 -17.57 18.68 3.57
C VAL A 54 -16.43 18.93 4.54
N GLY A 55 -15.56 19.87 4.22
CA GLY A 55 -14.42 20.26 5.03
C GLY A 55 -14.11 21.75 4.91
N ALA A 56 -13.39 22.29 5.90
CA ALA A 56 -12.86 23.63 5.93
C ALA A 56 -11.42 23.58 6.46
N VAL A 57 -10.67 24.65 6.23
CA VAL A 57 -9.29 24.82 6.73
C VAL A 57 -9.23 26.12 7.51
N THR A 58 -8.50 26.16 8.63
CA THR A 58 -8.33 27.37 9.43
C THR A 58 -7.47 28.40 8.71
N ASP A 59 -7.84 29.66 8.85
CA ASP A 59 -7.13 30.82 8.31
C ASP A 59 -5.92 31.26 9.19
N LEU A 60 -5.32 32.42 8.86
CA LEU A 60 -4.15 32.97 9.56
C LEU A 60 -4.42 33.28 11.05
N ASP A 61 -5.67 33.51 11.43
CA ASP A 61 -6.11 33.76 12.81
C ASP A 61 -6.61 32.46 13.48
N GLY A 62 -6.41 31.28 12.88
CA GLY A 62 -6.92 29.99 13.36
C GLY A 62 -8.44 29.85 13.25
N LYS A 63 -9.14 30.73 12.54
CA LYS A 63 -10.60 30.72 12.40
C LYS A 63 -11.04 29.78 11.31
N TYR A 64 -12.14 29.06 11.55
CA TYR A 64 -12.80 28.23 10.56
C TYR A 64 -14.30 28.50 10.48
N SER A 65 -14.91 28.17 9.38
CA SER A 65 -16.36 28.19 9.19
C SER A 65 -16.78 27.05 8.28
N ILE A 66 -17.73 26.23 8.75
CA ILE A 66 -18.19 25.04 8.05
C ILE A 66 -19.72 24.89 8.17
N GLU A 67 -20.36 24.46 7.10
CA GLU A 67 -21.81 24.19 7.08
C GLU A 67 -22.08 22.71 7.25
N VAL A 68 -22.76 22.33 8.34
CA VAL A 68 -22.93 20.93 8.72
C VAL A 68 -24.32 20.68 9.34
N SER A 69 -24.73 19.42 9.38
CA SER A 69 -25.95 19.05 10.10
C SER A 69 -25.76 19.25 11.63
N PRO A 70 -26.80 19.70 12.35
CA PRO A 70 -26.75 19.90 13.80
C PRO A 70 -26.33 18.68 14.64
N LYS A 71 -26.49 17.49 14.08
CA LYS A 71 -26.15 16.19 14.71
C LYS A 71 -24.80 15.64 14.28
N SER A 72 -24.07 16.34 13.41
CA SER A 72 -22.76 15.87 12.93
C SER A 72 -21.65 16.03 13.97
N THR A 73 -20.54 15.36 13.72
CA THR A 73 -19.28 15.51 14.46
C THR A 73 -18.28 16.23 13.59
N LEU A 74 -17.47 17.10 14.16
CA LEU A 74 -16.32 17.73 13.51
C LEU A 74 -15.04 17.05 13.96
N THR A 75 -14.21 16.72 13.01
CA THR A 75 -12.87 16.16 13.22
C THR A 75 -11.85 17.21 12.84
N PHE A 76 -11.01 17.59 13.79
CA PHE A 76 -9.91 18.55 13.63
C PHE A 76 -8.61 17.76 13.53
N SER A 77 -7.87 17.93 12.44
CA SER A 77 -6.59 17.26 12.24
C SER A 77 -5.52 18.23 11.75
N TYR A 78 -4.34 18.17 12.36
CA TYR A 78 -3.19 18.99 12.01
C TYR A 78 -1.90 18.20 12.23
N VAL A 79 -0.89 18.45 11.40
CA VAL A 79 0.39 17.74 11.49
C VAL A 79 1.09 18.12 12.80
N GLY A 80 1.46 17.12 13.59
CA GLY A 80 2.09 17.34 14.90
C GLY A 80 1.13 17.52 16.07
N PHE A 81 -0.19 17.40 15.85
CA PHE A 81 -1.20 17.55 16.90
C PHE A 81 -2.12 16.32 16.98
N GLU A 82 -2.64 16.03 18.15
CA GLU A 82 -3.65 14.98 18.36
C GLU A 82 -4.94 15.33 17.62
N THR A 83 -5.53 14.35 16.93
CA THR A 83 -6.81 14.53 16.26
C THR A 83 -7.92 14.69 17.29
N VAL A 84 -8.65 15.80 17.24
CA VAL A 84 -9.78 16.09 18.11
C VAL A 84 -11.09 15.83 17.39
N VAL A 85 -12.02 15.11 18.03
CA VAL A 85 -13.35 14.83 17.49
C VAL A 85 -14.40 15.40 18.43
N GLU A 86 -15.18 16.39 17.97
CA GLU A 86 -16.18 17.10 18.75
C GLU A 86 -17.56 17.03 18.09
N SER A 87 -18.60 16.78 18.90
CA SER A 87 -19.99 16.77 18.41
C SER A 87 -20.57 18.20 18.37
N VAL A 88 -21.22 18.54 17.26
CA VAL A 88 -21.80 19.88 17.04
C VAL A 88 -22.90 20.22 18.02
N LYS A 89 -23.84 19.32 18.31
CA LYS A 89 -24.93 19.47 19.29
C LYS A 89 -25.64 20.83 19.20
N ASN A 90 -25.98 21.29 18.01
CA ASN A 90 -26.60 22.58 17.72
C ASN A 90 -25.75 23.82 18.10
N ARG A 91 -24.48 23.70 18.44
CA ARG A 91 -23.60 24.83 18.74
C ARG A 91 -23.20 25.53 17.45
N ARG A 92 -23.31 26.85 17.41
CA ARG A 92 -22.85 27.67 16.27
C ARG A 92 -21.41 28.12 16.42
N GLN A 93 -20.90 28.19 17.63
CA GLN A 93 -19.52 28.51 17.94
C GLN A 93 -18.87 27.33 18.66
N MET A 94 -17.71 26.92 18.17
CA MET A 94 -16.91 25.85 18.74
C MET A 94 -15.43 26.21 18.65
N ASP A 95 -14.85 26.63 19.76
CA ASP A 95 -13.43 26.88 19.89
C ASP A 95 -12.77 25.57 20.37
N VAL A 96 -11.66 25.18 19.75
CA VAL A 96 -11.00 23.90 19.99
C VAL A 96 -9.53 24.12 20.28
N THR A 97 -9.05 23.57 21.39
CA THR A 97 -7.62 23.53 21.70
C THR A 97 -7.08 22.16 21.34
N MET A 98 -6.13 22.10 20.41
CA MET A 98 -5.45 20.88 20.01
C MET A 98 -4.18 20.71 20.85
N LYS A 99 -3.96 19.52 21.38
CA LYS A 99 -2.72 19.18 22.07
C LYS A 99 -1.68 18.76 21.06
N GLU A 100 -0.43 19.17 21.28
CA GLU A 100 0.67 18.62 20.51
C GLU A 100 0.66 17.09 20.66
N SER A 101 0.65 16.41 19.53
CA SER A 101 0.85 14.97 19.52
C SER A 101 2.28 14.70 19.94
N SER A 102 2.45 14.10 21.11
CA SER A 102 3.73 13.47 21.46
C SER A 102 4.03 12.26 20.58
N ASP A 103 3.05 11.79 19.82
CA ASP A 103 3.25 10.95 18.65
C ASP A 103 3.74 11.80 17.44
N VAL A 104 4.85 12.51 17.60
CA VAL A 104 5.81 12.62 16.49
C VAL A 104 5.99 11.18 16.06
N LEU A 105 5.59 10.86 14.82
CA LEU A 105 5.80 9.56 14.19
C LEU A 105 7.17 9.02 14.66
N ASN A 106 7.18 8.39 15.82
CA ASN A 106 8.29 7.61 16.29
C ASN A 106 8.25 6.39 15.39
N GLU A 107 8.88 6.56 14.24
CA GLU A 107 9.15 5.47 13.34
C GLU A 107 10.03 4.51 14.14
N VAL A 108 9.36 3.60 14.82
CA VAL A 108 9.99 2.59 15.67
C VAL A 108 10.60 1.57 14.73
N VAL A 109 11.91 1.51 14.72
CA VAL A 109 12.67 0.53 13.94
C VAL A 109 12.92 -0.69 14.82
N VAL A 110 12.54 -1.86 14.32
CA VAL A 110 12.87 -3.13 14.98
C VAL A 110 14.35 -3.39 14.77
N ILE A 111 15.10 -3.54 15.87
CA ILE A 111 16.50 -3.93 15.85
C ILE A 111 16.66 -5.26 16.60
N GLY A 112 16.81 -6.33 15.83
CA GLY A 112 17.13 -7.66 16.36
C GLY A 112 16.16 -8.13 17.43
N TYR A 113 16.53 -7.93 18.70
CA TYR A 113 15.73 -8.37 19.85
C TYR A 113 14.97 -7.25 20.56
N GLY A 114 14.86 -6.06 19.94
CA GLY A 114 14.18 -4.92 20.55
C GLY A 114 13.67 -3.92 19.53
N THR A 115 12.98 -2.90 20.02
CA THR A 115 12.52 -1.74 19.24
C THR A 115 13.21 -0.49 19.78
N MET A 116 13.76 0.34 18.90
CA MET A 116 14.33 1.65 19.24
C MET A 116 13.77 2.73 18.33
N ASP A 117 13.72 3.93 18.83
CA ASP A 117 13.33 5.09 18.02
C ASP A 117 14.39 5.37 16.95
N LYS A 118 13.95 5.64 15.73
CA LYS A 118 14.83 5.93 14.59
C LYS A 118 15.84 7.06 14.89
N LYS A 119 15.48 8.00 15.76
CA LYS A 119 16.34 9.11 16.19
C LYS A 119 17.53 8.65 17.04
N GLU A 120 17.43 7.52 17.71
CA GLU A 120 18.47 6.97 18.59
C GLU A 120 19.45 6.06 17.84
N LEU A 121 19.13 5.73 16.57
CA LEU A 121 19.95 4.83 15.76
C LEU A 121 21.10 5.60 15.10
N THR A 122 22.32 5.33 15.52
CA THR A 122 23.54 5.82 14.91
C THR A 122 23.94 5.06 13.64
N SER A 123 23.22 4.00 13.30
CA SER A 123 23.50 3.09 12.18
C SER A 123 22.70 3.40 10.93
N ALA A 124 23.24 3.06 9.75
CA ALA A 124 22.55 3.24 8.46
C ALA A 124 21.42 2.22 8.27
N ILE A 125 20.29 2.44 8.97
CA ILE A 125 19.06 1.67 8.82
C ILE A 125 18.13 2.39 7.86
N SER A 126 17.54 1.65 6.94
CA SER A 126 16.48 2.16 6.06
C SER A 126 15.18 1.45 6.37
N HIS A 127 14.17 2.23 6.72
CA HIS A 127 12.81 1.78 7.00
C HIS A 127 11.92 2.01 5.79
N VAL A 128 11.08 1.02 5.47
CA VAL A 128 10.06 1.08 4.43
C VAL A 128 8.74 0.65 5.03
N SER A 129 7.80 1.57 5.10
CA SER A 129 6.48 1.33 5.68
C SER A 129 5.50 0.69 4.68
N GLU A 130 4.39 0.15 5.18
CA GLU A 130 3.32 -0.41 4.36
C GLU A 130 2.87 0.54 3.24
N LYS A 131 2.72 1.83 3.52
CA LYS A 131 2.28 2.84 2.55
C LYS A 131 3.23 2.97 1.36
N ASP A 132 4.51 2.70 1.58
CA ASP A 132 5.53 2.86 0.55
C ASP A 132 5.54 1.69 -0.44
N PHE A 133 5.19 0.47 -0.02
CA PHE A 133 5.31 -0.71 -0.87
C PHE A 133 3.99 -1.25 -1.42
N LEU A 134 2.84 -0.99 -0.81
CA LEU A 134 1.54 -1.45 -1.33
C LEU A 134 1.13 -0.83 -2.68
N THR A 135 1.85 0.20 -3.14
CA THR A 135 1.61 0.80 -4.47
C THR A 135 2.07 -0.11 -5.62
N ILE A 136 2.86 -1.14 -5.33
CA ILE A 136 3.40 -2.06 -6.32
C ILE A 136 2.66 -3.39 -6.23
N SER A 137 1.93 -3.75 -7.28
CA SER A 137 1.32 -5.07 -7.40
C SER A 137 2.35 -6.07 -7.88
N SER A 138 3.12 -6.66 -6.96
CA SER A 138 4.05 -7.73 -7.26
C SER A 138 3.77 -8.93 -6.36
N PRO A 139 3.78 -10.16 -6.90
CA PRO A 139 3.70 -11.37 -6.09
C PRO A 139 4.99 -11.64 -5.31
N ASP A 140 6.11 -11.09 -5.73
CA ASP A 140 7.40 -11.20 -5.04
C ASP A 140 7.57 -10.01 -4.10
N VAL A 141 7.61 -10.31 -2.81
CA VAL A 141 7.82 -9.35 -1.72
C VAL A 141 9.10 -8.55 -1.90
N SER A 142 10.15 -9.19 -2.45
CA SER A 142 11.44 -8.53 -2.68
C SER A 142 11.32 -7.37 -3.67
N MET A 143 10.50 -7.53 -4.71
CA MET A 143 10.29 -6.48 -5.72
C MET A 143 9.57 -5.25 -5.16
N MET A 144 8.83 -5.40 -4.07
CA MET A 144 8.10 -4.28 -3.45
C MET A 144 9.03 -3.22 -2.84
N ILE A 145 10.23 -3.61 -2.43
CA ILE A 145 11.24 -2.70 -1.88
C ILE A 145 12.26 -2.24 -2.92
N GLN A 146 12.16 -2.70 -4.17
CA GLN A 146 13.06 -2.31 -5.26
C GLN A 146 13.01 -0.79 -5.50
N GLY A 147 14.18 -0.16 -5.54
CA GLY A 147 14.32 1.28 -5.77
C GLY A 147 13.93 2.17 -4.58
N LYS A 148 13.41 1.59 -3.47
CA LYS A 148 12.98 2.36 -2.28
C LYS A 148 14.05 2.45 -1.20
N VAL A 149 15.02 1.57 -1.25
CA VAL A 149 16.11 1.51 -0.27
C VAL A 149 17.46 1.76 -0.96
N SER A 150 18.13 2.83 -0.58
CA SER A 150 19.46 3.14 -1.13
C SER A 150 20.47 2.04 -0.79
N GLY A 151 21.32 1.65 -1.75
CA GLY A 151 22.34 0.62 -1.57
C GLY A 151 21.81 -0.82 -1.53
N VAL A 152 20.54 -1.03 -1.88
CA VAL A 152 19.94 -2.35 -2.11
C VAL A 152 19.71 -2.52 -3.60
N SER A 153 20.28 -3.57 -4.18
CA SER A 153 20.06 -3.99 -5.55
C SER A 153 19.17 -5.23 -5.56
N ILE A 154 18.08 -5.17 -6.32
CA ILE A 154 17.15 -6.29 -6.48
C ILE A 154 17.06 -6.58 -7.96
N THR A 155 17.42 -7.81 -8.34
CA THR A 155 17.45 -8.26 -9.72
C THR A 155 16.60 -9.52 -9.86
N ASN A 156 15.62 -9.47 -10.74
CA ASN A 156 14.87 -10.64 -11.17
C ASN A 156 15.32 -11.02 -12.58
N THR A 157 15.91 -12.20 -12.72
CA THR A 157 16.46 -12.71 -14.01
C THR A 157 15.44 -13.48 -14.82
N ALA A 158 14.33 -13.89 -14.21
CA ALA A 158 13.27 -14.64 -14.87
C ALA A 158 11.91 -13.98 -14.57
N VAL A 159 11.73 -12.77 -15.09
CA VAL A 159 10.50 -11.97 -14.90
C VAL A 159 9.25 -12.66 -15.44
N GLY A 160 9.43 -13.57 -16.42
CA GLY A 160 8.36 -14.38 -17.02
C GLY A 160 7.80 -15.45 -16.09
N ASP A 161 8.61 -15.97 -15.16
CA ASP A 161 8.20 -16.97 -14.19
C ASP A 161 7.72 -16.29 -12.89
N PRO A 162 6.43 -16.38 -12.56
CA PRO A 162 5.88 -15.78 -11.33
C PRO A 162 6.35 -16.47 -10.05
N ASN A 163 7.01 -17.62 -10.13
CA ASN A 163 7.57 -18.33 -8.98
C ASN A 163 9.07 -18.08 -8.81
N ASN A 164 9.71 -17.36 -9.75
CA ASN A 164 11.09 -17.00 -9.62
C ASN A 164 11.27 -15.91 -8.54
N GLN A 165 12.28 -16.09 -7.69
CA GLN A 165 12.63 -15.14 -6.65
C GLN A 165 13.66 -14.15 -7.17
N ALA A 166 13.44 -12.87 -6.87
CA ALA A 166 14.45 -11.87 -7.11
C ALA A 166 15.66 -12.05 -6.20
N SER A 167 16.85 -11.88 -6.76
CA SER A 167 18.09 -11.84 -6.00
C SER A 167 18.25 -10.48 -5.34
N ILE A 168 18.50 -10.46 -4.04
CA ILE A 168 18.72 -9.25 -3.26
C ILE A 168 20.19 -9.15 -2.89
N GLN A 169 20.79 -7.98 -3.10
CA GLN A 169 22.16 -7.67 -2.70
C GLN A 169 22.20 -6.32 -1.97
N ILE A 170 22.92 -6.26 -0.87
CA ILE A 170 23.15 -5.03 -0.12
C ILE A 170 24.60 -4.62 -0.27
N ARG A 171 24.84 -3.38 -0.77
CA ARG A 171 26.18 -2.81 -1.03
C ARG A 171 27.07 -3.63 -1.98
N GLY A 172 26.49 -4.50 -2.80
CA GLY A 172 27.18 -5.24 -3.85
C GLY A 172 27.68 -6.61 -3.43
N VAL A 173 28.55 -7.19 -4.26
CA VAL A 173 29.09 -8.55 -4.08
C VAL A 173 30.21 -8.52 -3.06
N SER A 174 30.05 -9.21 -1.94
CA SER A 174 31.03 -9.31 -0.86
C SER A 174 31.90 -10.57 -0.93
N SER A 175 31.42 -11.62 -1.62
CA SER A 175 32.10 -12.92 -1.70
C SER A 175 31.99 -13.54 -3.09
N ARG A 176 33.05 -14.24 -3.51
CA ARG A 176 33.07 -15.01 -4.76
C ARG A 176 32.53 -16.45 -4.60
N ALA A 177 32.61 -16.99 -3.41
CA ALA A 177 32.31 -18.40 -3.14
C ALA A 177 31.15 -18.60 -2.16
N ALA A 178 30.95 -17.66 -1.23
CA ALA A 178 29.81 -17.68 -0.32
C ALA A 178 28.62 -16.90 -0.92
N GLY A 179 27.41 -17.20 -0.51
CA GLY A 179 26.21 -16.46 -0.94
C GLY A 179 26.33 -14.97 -0.63
N ASN A 180 25.84 -14.14 -1.55
CA ASN A 180 25.87 -12.66 -1.42
C ASN A 180 24.53 -12.07 -0.95
N GLY A 181 23.53 -12.91 -0.68
CA GLY A 181 22.22 -12.47 -0.22
C GLY A 181 22.25 -12.03 1.26
N PRO A 182 21.40 -11.08 1.63
CA PRO A 182 21.23 -10.67 3.02
C PRO A 182 20.58 -11.77 3.86
N LEU A 183 20.75 -11.68 5.16
CA LEU A 183 19.98 -12.49 6.10
C LEU A 183 18.56 -11.94 6.20
N ILE A 184 17.57 -12.78 5.95
CA ILE A 184 16.16 -12.44 6.19
C ILE A 184 15.76 -12.85 7.59
N VAL A 185 15.16 -11.91 8.32
CA VAL A 185 14.65 -12.12 9.68
C VAL A 185 13.17 -11.73 9.69
N ILE A 186 12.29 -12.64 10.03
CA ILE A 186 10.85 -12.44 10.06
C ILE A 186 10.40 -12.50 11.51
N ASP A 187 9.82 -11.40 12.00
CA ASP A 187 9.37 -11.26 13.40
C ASP A 187 10.40 -11.73 14.43
N GLY A 188 11.68 -11.42 14.17
CA GLY A 188 12.81 -11.81 15.02
C GLY A 188 13.39 -13.21 14.77
N VAL A 189 12.81 -14.01 13.88
CA VAL A 189 13.28 -15.35 13.53
C VAL A 189 14.19 -15.28 12.31
N PRO A 190 15.49 -15.59 12.44
CA PRO A 190 16.45 -15.53 11.34
C PRO A 190 16.36 -16.74 10.41
N GLY A 191 16.59 -16.51 9.11
CA GLY A 191 16.58 -17.54 8.08
C GLY A 191 15.21 -17.74 7.42
N GLY A 192 14.32 -16.75 7.54
CA GLY A 192 13.03 -16.74 6.86
C GLY A 192 13.17 -16.69 5.33
N ASN A 193 12.11 -17.09 4.63
CA ASN A 193 11.99 -17.00 3.19
C ASN A 193 10.85 -16.04 2.84
N LEU A 194 11.13 -15.01 2.03
CA LEU A 194 10.16 -14.00 1.63
C LEU A 194 9.02 -14.54 0.77
N THR A 195 9.21 -15.68 0.09
CA THR A 195 8.15 -16.30 -0.72
C THR A 195 7.02 -16.91 0.09
N ASN A 196 7.27 -17.18 1.36
CA ASN A 196 6.27 -17.80 2.25
C ASN A 196 5.40 -16.76 2.97
N ILE A 197 5.60 -15.48 2.69
CA ILE A 197 4.85 -14.40 3.33
C ILE A 197 3.95 -13.72 2.30
N ASN A 198 2.67 -13.56 2.66
CA ASN A 198 1.78 -12.72 1.87
C ASN A 198 2.20 -11.24 2.02
N PRO A 199 2.41 -10.50 0.92
CA PRO A 199 2.68 -9.07 0.96
C PRO A 199 1.71 -8.26 1.83
N ASN A 200 0.43 -8.64 1.83
CA ASN A 200 -0.61 -7.97 2.61
C ASN A 200 -0.47 -8.16 4.13
N ASP A 201 0.33 -9.13 4.58
CA ASP A 201 0.58 -9.38 6.00
C ASP A 201 1.83 -8.67 6.52
N ILE A 202 2.56 -7.95 5.68
CA ILE A 202 3.75 -7.22 6.06
C ILE A 202 3.37 -5.81 6.53
N ALA A 203 3.93 -5.40 7.67
CA ALA A 203 3.79 -4.06 8.23
C ALA A 203 4.96 -3.16 7.81
N SER A 204 6.20 -3.66 7.87
CA SER A 204 7.39 -2.90 7.51
C SER A 204 8.56 -3.77 7.11
N PHE A 205 9.50 -3.13 6.40
CA PHE A 205 10.85 -3.66 6.17
C PHE A 205 11.87 -2.71 6.78
N ASP A 206 12.82 -3.27 7.51
CA ASP A 206 13.96 -2.55 8.04
C ASP A 206 15.24 -3.17 7.51
N VAL A 207 16.07 -2.38 6.82
CA VAL A 207 17.28 -2.86 6.17
C VAL A 207 18.50 -2.34 6.91
N LEU A 208 19.23 -3.28 7.55
CA LEU A 208 20.48 -3.03 8.24
C LEU A 208 21.63 -3.29 7.28
N LYS A 209 22.41 -2.24 6.98
CA LYS A 209 23.38 -2.27 5.85
C LYS A 209 24.83 -2.44 6.26
N ASP A 210 25.17 -2.34 7.54
CA ASP A 210 26.55 -2.26 8.02
C ASP A 210 26.81 -3.00 9.32
N GLY A 211 27.80 -2.55 10.07
CA GLY A 211 28.24 -3.14 11.32
C GLY A 211 27.13 -3.43 12.34
N ALA A 212 26.01 -2.71 12.29
CA ALA A 212 24.86 -2.99 13.15
C ALA A 212 24.27 -4.38 12.86
N ALA A 213 24.17 -4.76 11.59
CA ALA A 213 23.69 -6.08 11.18
C ALA A 213 24.61 -7.19 11.73
N SER A 214 25.94 -6.99 11.60
CA SER A 214 26.93 -7.96 12.08
C SER A 214 27.01 -7.99 13.61
N ALA A 215 26.79 -6.87 14.28
CA ALA A 215 26.81 -6.81 15.74
C ALA A 215 25.67 -7.64 16.38
N ILE A 216 24.51 -7.67 15.72
CA ILE A 216 23.32 -8.36 16.26
C ILE A 216 23.28 -9.83 15.80
N TYR A 217 23.57 -10.08 14.52
CA TYR A 217 23.39 -11.39 13.89
C TYR A 217 24.71 -12.12 13.60
N GLY A 218 25.84 -11.57 14.07
CA GLY A 218 27.16 -12.14 13.87
C GLY A 218 27.55 -12.25 12.40
N THR A 219 28.33 -13.25 12.06
CA THR A 219 28.80 -13.49 10.68
C THR A 219 27.68 -13.73 9.67
N ARG A 220 26.52 -14.18 10.10
CA ARG A 220 25.34 -14.35 9.23
C ARG A 220 24.79 -13.01 8.71
N GLY A 221 25.03 -11.90 9.43
CA GLY A 221 24.65 -10.56 9.04
C GLY A 221 25.68 -9.82 8.18
N SER A 222 26.80 -10.46 7.79
CA SER A 222 27.90 -9.79 7.06
C SER A 222 27.49 -9.18 5.73
N ASN A 223 26.51 -9.75 5.05
CA ASN A 223 25.95 -9.25 3.79
C ASN A 223 24.75 -8.29 3.99
N GLY A 224 24.53 -7.82 5.22
CA GLY A 224 23.36 -7.06 5.64
C GLY A 224 22.21 -7.96 6.10
N VAL A 225 21.22 -7.33 6.71
CA VAL A 225 20.03 -8.00 7.25
C VAL A 225 18.79 -7.24 6.79
N ILE A 226 17.77 -7.99 6.39
CA ILE A 226 16.42 -7.46 6.13
C ILE A 226 15.51 -7.99 7.22
N LEU A 227 15.02 -7.09 8.06
CA LEU A 227 14.02 -7.39 9.06
C LEU A 227 12.64 -7.18 8.44
N VAL A 228 11.79 -8.18 8.53
CA VAL A 228 10.40 -8.13 8.10
C VAL A 228 9.53 -8.19 9.34
N THR A 229 8.73 -7.17 9.54
CA THR A 229 7.74 -7.14 10.62
C THR A 229 6.37 -7.41 10.04
N THR A 230 5.66 -8.40 10.59
CA THR A 230 4.29 -8.70 10.15
C THR A 230 3.26 -7.88 10.93
N LYS A 231 2.08 -7.71 10.33
CA LYS A 231 0.95 -7.03 10.95
C LYS A 231 0.44 -7.81 12.14
N LYS A 232 0.20 -7.11 13.23
CA LYS A 232 -0.42 -7.68 14.44
C LYS A 232 -1.95 -7.60 14.36
N GLY A 233 -2.62 -8.34 15.23
CA GLY A 233 -4.06 -8.26 15.40
C GLY A 233 -4.50 -6.90 15.97
N SER A 234 -5.74 -6.52 15.70
CA SER A 234 -6.37 -5.34 16.31
C SER A 234 -6.47 -5.48 17.83
N LYS A 235 -6.45 -4.36 18.54
CA LYS A 235 -6.61 -4.31 20.01
C LYS A 235 -7.94 -3.68 20.44
N ASP A 236 -8.84 -3.42 19.50
CA ASP A 236 -10.10 -2.70 19.72
C ASP A 236 -11.23 -3.54 20.33
N GLY A 237 -10.95 -4.76 20.75
CA GLY A 237 -11.92 -5.69 21.33
C GLY A 237 -12.88 -6.31 20.30
N ARG A 238 -12.67 -6.09 19.00
CA ARG A 238 -13.53 -6.61 17.92
C ARG A 238 -12.77 -7.57 17.03
N THR A 239 -13.50 -8.48 16.42
CA THR A 239 -12.97 -9.34 15.37
C THR A 239 -13.24 -8.71 14.02
N HIS A 240 -12.19 -8.54 13.23
CA HIS A 240 -12.24 -8.04 11.87
C HIS A 240 -11.99 -9.19 10.90
N ALA A 241 -12.87 -9.34 9.93
CA ALA A 241 -12.69 -10.24 8.81
C ALA A 241 -12.49 -9.42 7.54
N SER A 242 -11.43 -9.70 6.79
CA SER A 242 -11.20 -9.07 5.49
C SER A 242 -10.94 -10.14 4.44
N TYR A 243 -11.51 -9.93 3.27
CA TYR A 243 -11.25 -10.73 2.08
C TYR A 243 -10.78 -9.82 0.97
N SER A 244 -9.63 -10.15 0.39
CA SER A 244 -9.09 -9.46 -0.78
C SER A 244 -8.86 -10.44 -1.91
N THR A 245 -9.10 -9.98 -3.13
CA THR A 245 -8.79 -10.74 -4.35
C THR A 245 -8.11 -9.82 -5.34
N SER A 246 -7.12 -10.34 -6.04
CA SER A 246 -6.46 -9.65 -7.14
C SER A 246 -6.35 -10.58 -8.34
N TYR A 247 -6.49 -9.99 -9.52
CA TYR A 247 -6.26 -10.66 -10.78
C TYR A 247 -5.33 -9.81 -11.62
N THR A 248 -4.18 -10.37 -11.99
CA THR A 248 -3.12 -9.67 -12.72
C THR A 248 -2.86 -10.35 -14.05
N TRP A 249 -2.77 -9.55 -15.11
CA TRP A 249 -2.33 -9.99 -16.43
C TRP A 249 -0.92 -9.46 -16.68
N ASN A 250 -0.02 -10.36 -17.01
CA ASN A 250 1.35 -10.03 -17.40
C ASN A 250 1.51 -10.26 -18.90
N THR A 251 1.90 -9.24 -19.62
CA THR A 251 2.15 -9.33 -21.06
C THR A 251 3.59 -8.95 -21.35
N MET A 252 4.19 -9.62 -22.32
CA MET A 252 5.51 -9.23 -22.80
C MET A 252 5.38 -7.94 -23.61
N VAL A 253 6.21 -6.94 -23.28
CA VAL A 253 6.38 -5.77 -24.14
C VAL A 253 7.25 -6.20 -25.30
N LYS A 254 6.66 -6.31 -26.51
CA LYS A 254 7.34 -6.75 -27.73
C LYS A 254 8.15 -5.60 -28.35
N ASP A 255 9.23 -5.20 -27.71
CA ASP A 255 10.11 -4.15 -28.24
C ASP A 255 11.31 -4.70 -29.01
N LEU A 256 11.59 -6.00 -28.91
CA LEU A 256 12.69 -6.62 -29.61
C LEU A 256 12.29 -6.92 -31.08
N LYS A 257 12.73 -6.06 -31.97
CA LYS A 257 12.60 -6.33 -33.41
C LYS A 257 13.64 -7.40 -33.80
N MET A 258 13.17 -8.62 -33.89
CA MET A 258 13.98 -9.72 -34.44
C MET A 258 13.81 -9.79 -35.96
N MET A 259 14.80 -10.32 -36.66
CA MET A 259 14.68 -10.60 -38.07
C MET A 259 13.53 -11.62 -38.29
N ASN A 260 12.63 -11.30 -39.19
CA ASN A 260 11.68 -12.29 -39.68
C ASN A 260 12.37 -13.25 -40.68
N ALA A 261 11.68 -14.28 -41.06
CA ALA A 261 12.26 -15.29 -41.94
C ALA A 261 12.67 -14.72 -43.31
N GLN A 262 11.95 -13.71 -43.84
CA GLN A 262 12.29 -13.06 -45.08
C GLN A 262 13.54 -12.20 -44.94
N ASP A 263 13.61 -11.36 -43.91
CA ASP A 263 14.79 -10.53 -43.62
C ASP A 263 16.05 -11.41 -43.47
N PHE A 264 15.93 -12.56 -42.81
CA PHE A 264 17.03 -13.50 -42.64
C PHE A 264 17.47 -14.10 -43.99
N ARG A 265 16.53 -14.47 -44.88
CA ARG A 265 16.83 -14.97 -46.24
C ARG A 265 17.54 -13.90 -47.05
N ASP A 266 17.04 -12.67 -47.02
CA ASP A 266 17.61 -11.55 -47.80
C ASP A 266 19.04 -11.23 -47.35
N VAL A 267 19.32 -11.28 -46.06
CA VAL A 267 20.68 -11.09 -45.50
C VAL A 267 21.60 -12.24 -45.93
N ARG A 268 21.15 -13.50 -45.86
CA ARG A 268 21.97 -14.67 -46.32
C ARG A 268 22.27 -14.63 -47.79
N LEU A 269 21.28 -14.33 -48.63
CA LEU A 269 21.46 -14.17 -50.07
C LEU A 269 22.44 -13.04 -50.39
N GLY A 270 22.37 -11.91 -49.64
CA GLY A 270 23.32 -10.80 -49.78
C GLY A 270 24.77 -11.18 -49.42
N TRP A 271 24.95 -12.19 -48.56
CA TRP A 271 26.29 -12.75 -48.23
C TRP A 271 26.73 -13.85 -49.16
N GLY A 272 25.93 -14.16 -50.20
CA GLY A 272 26.23 -15.22 -51.18
C GLY A 272 26.05 -16.64 -50.63
N ASP A 273 25.39 -16.80 -49.48
CA ASP A 273 25.11 -18.12 -48.92
C ASP A 273 23.86 -18.73 -49.54
N SER A 274 24.05 -19.71 -50.39
CA SER A 274 22.98 -20.47 -51.05
C SER A 274 22.57 -21.74 -50.29
N GLY A 275 22.81 -21.78 -48.94
CA GLY A 275 22.46 -22.91 -48.10
C GLY A 275 20.97 -23.30 -48.20
N VAL A 276 20.66 -24.54 -47.83
CA VAL A 276 19.31 -25.10 -47.95
C VAL A 276 18.34 -24.29 -47.09
N ASP A 277 17.41 -23.58 -47.74
CA ASP A 277 16.27 -22.99 -47.10
C ASP A 277 15.13 -24.00 -47.02
N LEU A 278 14.78 -24.43 -45.83
CA LEU A 278 13.68 -25.38 -45.58
C LEU A 278 12.29 -24.70 -45.55
N GLY A 279 12.23 -23.41 -45.87
CA GLY A 279 10.98 -22.65 -45.97
C GLY A 279 10.31 -22.34 -44.64
N GLY A 280 11.00 -22.53 -43.52
CA GLY A 280 10.45 -22.20 -42.20
C GLY A 280 10.12 -20.69 -42.06
N ASN A 281 8.95 -20.39 -41.53
CA ASN A 281 8.50 -19.02 -41.26
C ASN A 281 7.67 -19.00 -39.95
N VAL A 282 8.35 -19.26 -38.83
CA VAL A 282 7.71 -19.30 -37.52
C VAL A 282 8.20 -18.09 -36.70
N ASP A 283 7.29 -17.31 -36.21
CA ASP A 283 7.59 -16.32 -35.15
C ASP A 283 7.76 -17.09 -33.84
N TRP A 284 9.02 -17.41 -33.52
CA TRP A 284 9.33 -18.15 -32.29
C TRP A 284 9.02 -17.37 -31.02
N LEU A 285 9.12 -16.05 -31.09
CA LEU A 285 8.79 -15.21 -29.92
C LEU A 285 7.30 -15.30 -29.62
N ASP A 286 6.45 -15.27 -30.64
CA ASP A 286 4.99 -15.43 -30.48
C ASP A 286 4.62 -16.87 -30.07
N ALA A 287 5.32 -17.86 -30.64
CA ALA A 287 5.06 -19.28 -30.37
C ALA A 287 5.38 -19.69 -28.92
N VAL A 288 6.38 -19.05 -28.28
CA VAL A 288 6.81 -19.36 -26.91
C VAL A 288 6.26 -18.37 -25.86
N SER A 289 5.57 -17.31 -26.29
CA SER A 289 5.03 -16.32 -25.38
C SER A 289 3.51 -16.41 -25.25
N ARG A 290 3.03 -16.20 -24.06
CA ARG A 290 1.59 -16.09 -23.76
C ARG A 290 1.32 -14.94 -22.80
N THR A 291 0.07 -14.59 -22.62
CA THR A 291 -0.34 -13.71 -21.51
C THR A 291 -0.31 -14.50 -20.21
N GLY A 292 0.58 -14.13 -19.31
CA GLY A 292 0.63 -14.67 -17.96
C GLY A 292 -0.56 -14.17 -17.12
N THR A 293 -1.05 -15.00 -16.24
CA THR A 293 -2.15 -14.65 -15.34
C THR A 293 -1.82 -15.03 -13.91
N THR A 294 -2.10 -14.15 -12.97
CA THR A 294 -1.99 -14.46 -11.54
C THR A 294 -3.31 -14.13 -10.88
N MET A 295 -3.90 -15.08 -10.20
CA MET A 295 -5.07 -14.93 -9.36
C MET A 295 -4.66 -15.18 -7.91
N GLN A 296 -5.03 -14.27 -7.02
CA GLN A 296 -4.74 -14.39 -5.59
C GLN A 296 -5.99 -14.09 -4.78
N HIS A 297 -6.23 -14.91 -3.76
CA HIS A 297 -7.30 -14.75 -2.79
C HIS A 297 -6.70 -14.78 -1.39
N THR A 298 -6.97 -13.77 -0.60
CA THR A 298 -6.49 -13.67 0.78
C THR A 298 -7.67 -13.47 1.71
N LEU A 299 -7.83 -14.35 2.69
CA LEU A 299 -8.78 -14.21 3.79
C LEU A 299 -8.01 -13.96 5.06
N THR A 300 -8.33 -12.87 5.77
CA THR A 300 -7.68 -12.52 7.02
C THR A 300 -8.71 -12.34 8.13
N LEU A 301 -8.46 -12.96 9.27
CA LEU A 301 -9.18 -12.75 10.52
C LEU A 301 -8.22 -12.17 11.55
N SER A 302 -8.57 -11.03 12.13
CA SER A 302 -7.77 -10.39 13.16
C SER A 302 -8.64 -9.83 14.26
N GLY A 303 -8.10 -9.79 15.47
CA GLY A 303 -8.81 -9.23 16.61
C GLY A 303 -7.95 -9.31 17.86
N GLY A 304 -8.53 -8.86 18.97
CA GLY A 304 -7.84 -8.91 20.25
C GLY A 304 -8.25 -7.78 21.17
N ASN A 305 -7.57 -7.70 22.29
CA ASN A 305 -7.70 -6.67 23.30
C ASN A 305 -6.31 -6.27 23.81
N ASP A 306 -6.24 -5.44 24.84
CA ASP A 306 -4.96 -4.97 25.40
C ASP A 306 -4.08 -6.09 25.95
N LYS A 307 -4.65 -7.26 26.30
CA LYS A 307 -3.92 -8.40 26.88
C LYS A 307 -3.49 -9.42 25.84
N SER A 308 -4.28 -9.59 24.76
CA SER A 308 -3.99 -10.57 23.72
C SER A 308 -4.55 -10.12 22.38
N ASN A 309 -3.79 -10.37 21.31
CA ASN A 309 -4.27 -10.14 19.95
C ASN A 309 -3.90 -11.35 19.08
N TYR A 310 -4.66 -11.52 18.01
CA TYR A 310 -4.46 -12.58 17.04
C TYR A 310 -4.66 -12.05 15.63
N ARG A 311 -3.93 -12.63 14.69
CA ARG A 311 -4.12 -12.47 13.25
C ARG A 311 -3.88 -13.82 12.60
N VAL A 312 -4.82 -14.24 11.78
CA VAL A 312 -4.74 -15.47 10.98
C VAL A 312 -5.07 -15.09 9.55
N SER A 313 -4.21 -15.45 8.62
CA SER A 313 -4.43 -15.26 7.19
C SER A 313 -4.33 -16.60 6.46
N ALA A 314 -5.16 -16.76 5.45
CA ALA A 314 -5.12 -17.84 4.49
C ALA A 314 -5.00 -17.24 3.10
N ASP A 315 -4.00 -17.68 2.34
CA ASP A 315 -3.70 -17.19 1.01
C ASP A 315 -3.73 -18.33 0.00
N TYR A 316 -4.42 -18.11 -1.11
CA TYR A 316 -4.40 -18.99 -2.26
C TYR A 316 -3.95 -18.21 -3.49
N ARG A 317 -2.92 -18.69 -4.17
CA ARG A 317 -2.38 -18.08 -5.38
C ARG A 317 -2.26 -19.13 -6.48
N ASP A 318 -2.83 -18.82 -7.64
CA ASP A 318 -2.61 -19.53 -8.91
C ASP A 318 -1.93 -18.56 -9.89
N ALA A 319 -0.75 -18.93 -10.36
CA ALA A 319 0.05 -18.06 -11.20
C ALA A 319 0.61 -18.83 -12.42
N LYS A 320 0.37 -18.28 -13.60
CA LYS A 320 0.86 -18.77 -14.87
C LYS A 320 1.80 -17.74 -15.47
N GLY A 321 3.00 -18.17 -15.85
CA GLY A 321 4.01 -17.34 -16.48
C GLY A 321 3.66 -16.90 -17.90
N ILE A 322 4.53 -16.05 -18.48
CA ILE A 322 4.39 -15.55 -19.85
C ILE A 322 5.07 -16.47 -20.88
N ASP A 323 5.77 -17.47 -20.44
CA ASP A 323 6.47 -18.52 -21.18
C ASP A 323 5.86 -19.92 -20.97
#